data_de84ee8152334c6324f183e0497cef60
#
_entry.id   de84ee8152334c6324f183e0497cef60
#
_cell.length_a   1.000
_cell.length_b   1.000
_cell.length_c   1.000
_cell.angle_alpha   90.00
_cell.angle_beta   90.00
_cell.angle_gamma   90.00
#
_symmetry.space_group_name_H-M   'P 1'
#
loop_
_entity.id
_entity.type
_entity.pdbx_description
1 polymer ?
#
loop_
_entity_poly.entity_id
_entity_poly.type
_entity_poly.pdbx_seq_one_letter_code
_entity_poly.pdbx_strand_id
1 'polypeptide(L)'
;NVGDGTIVPVCMGSPVNLQGVSNLLDDICGYFPDPSTRPCAGINLDTNEIFEANYDFAKPKSATIFKTIVDPFLGKYSMIKVCSGVIKSDDVLYNVDQESEEKLSKLYVLEGSKPIEVPELHAGDIGAIAKLGDARTGDSLATKNNQVRYGKPDVSTPYTAKRYKPKNKADVDKISQAFAKMMQEDLTMKAVNDSANHQTLLYGMGDQHIDIIVSKLLERYKVEVELSRPKVAFRETIRKNSDVDMKYKKQTGGHGQYGHVKMKFEPSHDLDTPYVFEECVVGGAVPKNYFPAVEKGLQESVLKGPLAGYPVVGVKAVSYTHLRAHETD
;
A
#
# COMPACT_ATOMS: atom_id res chain seq x y z
N ASN A 1 -6.89 29.86 -26.41
CA ASN A 1 -8.11 28.99 -26.44
C ASN A 1 -7.74 27.52 -26.53
N VAL A 2 -6.80 27.08 -27.43
CA VAL A 2 -6.34 25.69 -27.44
C VAL A 2 -5.34 25.45 -26.29
N GLY A 3 -4.40 26.37 -26.06
CA GLY A 3 -3.40 26.26 -24.99
C GLY A 3 -3.97 26.27 -23.56
N ASP A 4 -5.15 26.84 -23.35
CA ASP A 4 -5.87 26.83 -22.07
C ASP A 4 -6.89 25.68 -21.92
N GLY A 5 -7.04 24.87 -23.00
CA GLY A 5 -7.95 23.73 -23.02
C GLY A 5 -9.42 24.05 -23.29
N THR A 6 -9.77 25.31 -23.59
CA THR A 6 -11.14 25.71 -23.93
C THR A 6 -11.59 25.13 -25.27
N ILE A 7 -10.67 24.98 -26.22
CA ILE A 7 -10.89 24.36 -27.52
C ILE A 7 -10.00 23.13 -27.65
N VAL A 8 -10.58 22.00 -28.02
CA VAL A 8 -9.85 20.75 -28.24
C VAL A 8 -9.83 20.44 -29.75
N PRO A 9 -8.65 20.54 -30.42
CA PRO A 9 -8.52 20.16 -31.82
C PRO A 9 -8.66 18.63 -31.94
N VAL A 10 -9.36 18.20 -32.98
CA VAL A 10 -9.55 16.77 -33.30
C VAL A 10 -8.87 16.48 -34.62
N CYS A 11 -7.88 15.61 -34.61
CA CYS A 11 -7.14 15.18 -35.79
C CYS A 11 -7.47 13.73 -36.12
N MET A 12 -7.53 13.39 -37.42
CA MET A 12 -7.70 12.03 -37.90
C MET A 12 -6.45 11.62 -38.69
N GLY A 13 -6.02 10.38 -38.51
CA GLY A 13 -4.86 9.87 -39.21
C GLY A 13 -4.71 8.36 -39.13
N SER A 14 -3.80 7.83 -39.91
CA SER A 14 -3.39 6.44 -39.87
C SER A 14 -1.90 6.34 -39.55
N PRO A 15 -1.51 5.86 -38.35
CA PRO A 15 -0.12 5.72 -38.00
C PRO A 15 0.61 4.65 -38.82
N VAL A 16 -0.13 3.64 -39.32
CA VAL A 16 0.44 2.58 -40.16
C VAL A 16 0.85 3.14 -41.54
N ASN A 17 0.03 3.99 -42.13
CA ASN A 17 0.27 4.59 -43.44
C ASN A 17 0.94 5.98 -43.35
N LEU A 18 1.24 6.45 -42.15
CA LEU A 18 1.80 7.78 -41.85
C LEU A 18 0.92 8.95 -42.36
N GLN A 19 -0.35 8.71 -42.68
CA GLN A 19 -1.28 9.74 -43.12
C GLN A 19 -1.70 10.61 -41.93
N GLY A 20 -1.59 11.92 -42.07
CA GLY A 20 -1.95 12.90 -41.05
C GLY A 20 -0.95 13.01 -39.87
N VAL A 21 0.13 12.23 -39.85
CA VAL A 21 1.13 12.29 -38.76
C VAL A 21 1.89 13.63 -38.78
N SER A 22 2.30 14.13 -39.97
CA SER A 22 2.94 15.43 -40.06
C SER A 22 2.02 16.55 -39.57
N ASN A 23 0.74 16.53 -39.97
CA ASN A 23 -0.25 17.51 -39.50
C ASN A 23 -0.40 17.50 -37.99
N LEU A 24 -0.42 16.29 -37.37
CA LEU A 24 -0.47 16.17 -35.92
C LEU A 24 0.78 16.78 -35.24
N LEU A 25 1.97 16.58 -35.82
CA LEU A 25 3.19 17.17 -35.30
C LEU A 25 3.18 18.69 -35.44
N ASP A 26 2.70 19.22 -36.58
CA ASP A 26 2.53 20.65 -36.78
C ASP A 26 1.51 21.25 -35.82
N ASP A 27 0.41 20.55 -35.54
CA ASP A 27 -0.59 20.95 -34.55
C ASP A 27 -0.01 20.97 -33.13
N ILE A 28 0.81 19.97 -32.76
CA ILE A 28 1.51 19.94 -31.48
C ILE A 28 2.43 21.17 -31.38
N CYS A 29 3.26 21.45 -32.39
CA CYS A 29 4.15 22.59 -32.38
C CYS A 29 3.43 23.95 -32.36
N GLY A 30 2.25 24.02 -33.02
CA GLY A 30 1.49 25.27 -33.12
C GLY A 30 0.55 25.56 -31.96
N TYR A 31 0.05 24.54 -31.28
CA TYR A 31 -1.02 24.70 -30.29
C TYR A 31 -0.60 24.36 -28.85
N PHE A 32 0.37 23.49 -28.65
CA PHE A 32 0.78 23.13 -27.30
C PHE A 32 1.69 24.21 -26.71
N PRO A 33 1.41 24.64 -25.46
CA PRO A 33 2.27 25.61 -24.79
C PRO A 33 3.58 24.95 -24.40
N ASP A 34 4.67 25.69 -24.46
CA ASP A 34 5.94 25.24 -23.92
C ASP A 34 5.94 25.22 -22.38
N PRO A 35 6.89 24.51 -21.73
CA PRO A 35 6.94 24.41 -20.28
C PRO A 35 6.95 25.74 -19.53
N SER A 36 7.54 26.81 -20.13
CA SER A 36 7.67 28.11 -19.46
C SER A 36 6.32 28.82 -19.23
N THR A 37 5.29 28.45 -20.01
CA THR A 37 3.95 29.05 -19.90
C THR A 37 3.16 28.54 -18.67
N ARG A 38 3.59 27.46 -18.03
CA ARG A 38 2.97 26.91 -16.84
C ARG A 38 3.90 27.09 -15.64
N PRO A 39 3.44 27.70 -14.55
CA PRO A 39 4.26 27.85 -13.36
C PRO A 39 4.63 26.46 -12.81
N CYS A 40 5.90 26.31 -12.48
CA CYS A 40 6.39 25.15 -11.72
C CYS A 40 6.81 25.66 -10.34
N ALA A 41 6.01 25.37 -9.35
CA ALA A 41 6.24 25.83 -7.99
C ALA A 41 6.15 24.65 -7.00
N GLY A 42 6.97 24.71 -5.96
CA GLY A 42 6.95 23.81 -4.81
C GLY A 42 6.96 24.58 -3.51
N ILE A 43 7.04 23.91 -2.41
CA ILE A 43 7.18 24.49 -1.08
C ILE A 43 8.61 24.24 -0.60
N ASN A 44 9.33 25.30 -0.28
CA ASN A 44 10.62 25.20 0.40
C ASN A 44 10.38 24.80 1.85
N LEU A 45 10.94 23.69 2.31
CA LEU A 45 10.70 23.15 3.65
C LEU A 45 11.46 23.90 4.74
N ASP A 46 12.54 24.60 4.40
CA ASP A 46 13.34 25.36 5.38
C ASP A 46 12.65 26.68 5.72
N THR A 47 12.06 27.36 4.71
CA THR A 47 11.40 28.66 4.89
C THR A 47 9.87 28.58 4.97
N ASN A 48 9.29 27.44 4.56
CA ASN A 48 7.86 27.24 4.38
C ASN A 48 7.19 28.20 3.39
N GLU A 49 7.98 28.73 2.43
CA GLU A 49 7.54 29.64 1.40
C GLU A 49 7.41 28.94 0.05
N ILE A 50 6.67 29.56 -0.86
CA ILE A 50 6.54 29.05 -2.24
C ILE A 50 7.87 29.27 -2.96
N PHE A 51 8.44 28.18 -3.45
CA PHE A 51 9.60 28.20 -4.33
C PHE A 51 9.14 28.12 -5.79
N GLU A 52 9.25 29.24 -6.49
CA GLU A 52 8.95 29.31 -7.92
C GLU A 52 10.16 28.81 -8.73
N ALA A 53 10.12 27.55 -9.12
CA ALA A 53 11.16 26.94 -9.97
C ALA A 53 11.16 27.51 -11.38
N ASN A 54 9.99 27.56 -12.01
CA ASN A 54 9.69 28.16 -13.32
C ASN A 54 10.68 27.80 -14.43
N TYR A 55 11.28 26.61 -14.35
CA TYR A 55 12.26 26.08 -15.31
C TYR A 55 13.49 26.96 -15.49
N ASP A 56 13.89 27.69 -14.46
CA ASP A 56 15.06 28.55 -14.47
C ASP A 56 16.35 27.72 -14.22
N PHE A 57 17.30 27.82 -15.16
CA PHE A 57 18.59 27.12 -15.10
C PHE A 57 19.52 27.64 -14.01
N ALA A 58 19.36 28.91 -13.60
CA ALA A 58 20.21 29.52 -12.60
C ALA A 58 19.80 29.19 -11.15
N LYS A 59 18.59 28.68 -10.96
CA LYS A 59 18.08 28.30 -9.63
C LYS A 59 18.70 26.99 -9.13
N PRO A 60 18.64 26.73 -7.81
CA PRO A 60 19.05 25.44 -7.25
C PRO A 60 18.36 24.28 -7.95
N LYS A 61 19.10 23.16 -8.11
CA LYS A 61 18.62 21.96 -8.78
C LYS A 61 17.43 21.37 -8.07
N SER A 62 16.37 21.12 -8.82
CA SER A 62 15.19 20.41 -8.32
C SER A 62 14.47 19.66 -9.44
N ALA A 63 13.86 18.52 -9.08
CA ALA A 63 13.08 17.69 -9.98
C ALA A 63 11.97 16.96 -9.24
N THR A 64 10.97 16.51 -9.98
CA THR A 64 9.92 15.61 -9.46
C THR A 64 9.96 14.30 -10.19
N ILE A 65 9.76 13.20 -9.46
CA ILE A 65 9.63 11.86 -10.03
C ILE A 65 8.16 11.63 -10.35
N PHE A 66 7.79 11.66 -11.62
CA PHE A 66 6.40 11.52 -12.02
C PHE A 66 6.00 10.10 -12.42
N LYS A 67 6.98 9.21 -12.67
CA LYS A 67 6.73 7.82 -13.05
C LYS A 67 7.90 6.92 -12.71
N THR A 68 7.63 5.68 -12.34
CA THR A 68 8.63 4.61 -12.23
C THR A 68 8.37 3.56 -13.31
N ILE A 69 9.43 3.09 -13.97
CA ILE A 69 9.42 1.99 -14.93
C ILE A 69 10.35 0.91 -14.39
N VAL A 70 9.88 -0.33 -14.33
CA VAL A 70 10.71 -1.46 -13.92
C VAL A 70 10.88 -2.39 -15.10
N ASP A 71 12.04 -2.33 -15.71
CA ASP A 71 12.41 -3.24 -16.78
C ASP A 71 13.05 -4.52 -16.19
N PRO A 72 12.65 -5.73 -16.60
CA PRO A 72 13.21 -6.97 -16.09
C PRO A 72 14.73 -7.13 -16.30
N PHE A 73 15.28 -6.49 -17.34
CA PHE A 73 16.69 -6.60 -17.75
C PHE A 73 17.53 -5.39 -17.32
N LEU A 74 16.98 -4.18 -17.47
CA LEU A 74 17.69 -2.93 -17.22
C LEU A 74 17.49 -2.43 -15.78
N GLY A 75 16.48 -2.95 -15.07
CA GLY A 75 16.17 -2.58 -13.69
C GLY A 75 15.19 -1.41 -13.57
N LYS A 76 15.26 -0.68 -12.45
CA LYS A 76 14.35 0.42 -12.13
C LYS A 76 14.85 1.74 -12.75
N TYR A 77 13.97 2.42 -13.48
CA TYR A 77 14.13 3.79 -13.94
C TYR A 77 13.12 4.70 -13.24
N SER A 78 13.62 5.77 -12.65
CA SER A 78 12.79 6.85 -12.14
C SER A 78 12.74 7.97 -13.19
N MET A 79 11.54 8.16 -13.77
CA MET A 79 11.31 9.23 -14.74
C MET A 79 11.15 10.54 -13.99
N ILE A 80 11.98 11.52 -14.33
CA ILE A 80 12.00 12.82 -13.69
C ILE A 80 11.62 13.93 -14.67
N LYS A 81 10.99 14.97 -14.14
CA LYS A 81 10.87 16.27 -14.77
C LYS A 81 11.76 17.25 -13.99
N VAL A 82 12.71 17.86 -14.66
CA VAL A 82 13.58 18.86 -14.03
C VAL A 82 12.81 20.17 -13.90
N CYS A 83 12.65 20.66 -12.67
CA CYS A 83 11.87 21.86 -12.38
C CYS A 83 12.74 23.12 -12.36
N SER A 84 13.98 23.02 -11.87
CA SER A 84 14.95 24.12 -11.86
C SER A 84 16.40 23.61 -11.90
N GLY A 85 17.30 24.47 -12.33
CA GLY A 85 18.72 24.17 -12.42
C GLY A 85 19.11 23.23 -13.55
N VAL A 86 20.30 22.66 -13.46
CA VAL A 86 20.85 21.68 -14.41
C VAL A 86 21.36 20.49 -13.60
N ILE A 87 20.77 19.35 -13.85
CA ILE A 87 21.13 18.08 -13.17
C ILE A 87 22.16 17.36 -14.02
N LYS A 88 23.28 16.95 -13.42
CA LYS A 88 24.38 16.27 -14.10
C LYS A 88 24.53 14.83 -13.60
N SER A 89 25.16 14.00 -14.44
CA SER A 89 25.64 12.69 -14.00
C SER A 89 26.57 12.86 -12.80
N ASP A 90 26.50 11.91 -11.86
CA ASP A 90 27.24 11.90 -10.59
C ASP A 90 26.83 12.99 -9.56
N ASP A 91 25.84 13.81 -9.83
CA ASP A 91 25.25 14.70 -8.81
C ASP A 91 24.69 13.87 -7.63
N VAL A 92 24.73 14.47 -6.46
CA VAL A 92 24.02 13.95 -5.29
C VAL A 92 22.85 14.89 -5.01
N LEU A 93 21.63 14.36 -5.11
CA LEU A 93 20.42 15.09 -4.76
C LEU A 93 19.81 14.49 -3.49
N TYR A 94 19.08 15.31 -2.77
CA TYR A 94 18.35 14.90 -1.59
C TYR A 94 16.90 14.56 -1.94
N ASN A 95 16.47 13.34 -1.64
CA ASN A 95 15.07 12.96 -1.75
C ASN A 95 14.33 13.51 -0.53
N VAL A 96 13.54 14.53 -0.74
CA VAL A 96 12.86 15.30 0.32
C VAL A 96 11.77 14.49 1.00
N ASP A 97 11.17 13.53 0.28
CA ASP A 97 10.05 12.73 0.77
C ASP A 97 10.51 11.47 1.51
N GLN A 98 11.68 10.92 1.17
CA GLN A 98 12.27 9.75 1.83
C GLN A 98 13.39 10.14 2.82
N GLU A 99 13.73 11.44 2.91
CA GLU A 99 14.77 11.98 3.79
C GLU A 99 16.14 11.31 3.57
N SER A 100 16.48 11.01 2.32
CA SER A 100 17.68 10.27 1.93
C SER A 100 18.47 10.96 0.82
N GLU A 101 19.79 10.74 0.79
CA GLU A 101 20.64 11.21 -0.30
C GLU A 101 20.65 10.17 -1.42
N GLU A 102 20.38 10.63 -2.65
CA GLU A 102 20.38 9.82 -3.86
C GLU A 102 21.54 10.25 -4.77
N LYS A 103 22.48 9.33 -5.01
CA LYS A 103 23.55 9.54 -5.98
C LYS A 103 23.07 9.18 -7.37
N LEU A 104 23.14 10.14 -8.29
CA LEU A 104 22.75 9.97 -9.68
C LEU A 104 23.91 9.34 -10.46
N SER A 105 23.78 8.05 -10.82
CA SER A 105 24.87 7.37 -11.54
C SER A 105 24.89 7.71 -13.01
N LYS A 106 23.74 7.65 -13.69
CA LYS A 106 23.58 7.90 -15.12
C LYS A 106 22.23 8.51 -15.39
N LEU A 107 22.23 9.47 -16.31
CA LEU A 107 21.02 10.13 -16.80
C LEU A 107 20.70 9.63 -18.21
N TYR A 108 19.43 9.51 -18.51
CA TYR A 108 18.95 9.02 -19.79
C TYR A 108 17.81 9.88 -20.32
N VAL A 109 17.73 9.98 -21.64
CA VAL A 109 16.52 10.38 -22.37
C VAL A 109 15.98 9.13 -23.05
N LEU A 110 14.66 8.89 -22.98
CA LEU A 110 14.04 7.73 -23.58
C LEU A 110 13.52 8.04 -24.97
N GLU A 111 14.06 7.38 -25.99
CA GLU A 111 13.50 7.36 -27.35
C GLU A 111 12.71 6.04 -27.53
N GLY A 112 11.41 6.10 -27.27
CA GLY A 112 10.59 4.90 -27.19
C GLY A 112 11.08 3.98 -26.09
N SER A 113 11.55 2.78 -26.43
CA SER A 113 12.11 1.78 -25.50
C SER A 113 13.63 1.89 -25.31
N LYS A 114 14.32 2.78 -26.05
CA LYS A 114 15.77 2.89 -25.99
C LYS A 114 16.21 3.98 -25.02
N PRO A 115 16.95 3.67 -23.96
CA PRO A 115 17.57 4.67 -23.11
C PRO A 115 18.85 5.22 -23.77
N ILE A 116 18.90 6.53 -24.01
CA ILE A 116 20.07 7.23 -24.52
C ILE A 116 20.72 7.95 -23.35
N GLU A 117 21.95 7.61 -23.04
CA GLU A 117 22.71 8.25 -21.97
C GLU A 117 23.07 9.69 -22.34
N VAL A 118 22.81 10.61 -21.40
CA VAL A 118 23.12 12.05 -21.54
C VAL A 118 23.93 12.53 -20.35
N PRO A 119 24.82 13.51 -20.53
CA PRO A 119 25.66 14.03 -19.45
C PRO A 119 24.89 14.90 -18.46
N GLU A 120 23.85 15.59 -18.92
CA GLU A 120 23.07 16.53 -18.13
C GLU A 120 21.63 16.65 -18.64
N LEU A 121 20.74 17.10 -17.74
CA LEU A 121 19.34 17.44 -18.01
C LEU A 121 19.07 18.85 -17.50
N HIS A 122 18.44 19.66 -18.31
CA HIS A 122 18.12 21.06 -18.00
C HIS A 122 16.70 21.20 -17.44
N ALA A 123 16.47 22.30 -16.76
CA ALA A 123 15.11 22.64 -16.30
C ALA A 123 14.12 22.65 -17.48
N GLY A 124 13.00 21.95 -17.32
CA GLY A 124 12.02 21.69 -18.38
C GLY A 124 12.18 20.33 -19.06
N ASP A 125 13.35 19.72 -19.01
CA ASP A 125 13.59 18.40 -19.61
C ASP A 125 12.88 17.28 -18.83
N ILE A 126 12.51 16.26 -19.57
CA ILE A 126 12.07 14.97 -19.05
C ILE A 126 13.18 13.96 -19.31
N GLY A 127 13.66 13.34 -18.24
CA GLY A 127 14.68 12.30 -18.33
C GLY A 127 14.39 11.14 -17.41
N ALA A 128 15.33 10.20 -17.37
CA ALA A 128 15.26 9.04 -16.51
C ALA A 128 16.57 8.85 -15.73
N ILE A 129 16.45 8.44 -14.48
CA ILE A 129 17.58 8.10 -13.64
C ILE A 129 17.48 6.60 -13.31
N ALA A 130 18.58 5.87 -13.58
CA ALA A 130 18.62 4.46 -13.25
C ALA A 130 19.04 4.23 -11.80
N LYS A 131 18.46 3.20 -11.18
CA LYS A 131 18.93 2.63 -9.90
C LYS A 131 18.94 3.59 -8.70
N LEU A 132 18.01 4.54 -8.64
CA LEU A 132 17.75 5.24 -7.38
C LEU A 132 17.30 4.23 -6.30
N GLY A 133 17.79 4.40 -5.08
CA GLY A 133 17.56 3.44 -3.99
C GLY A 133 16.12 3.44 -3.52
N ASP A 134 15.76 4.44 -2.72
CA ASP A 134 14.46 4.52 -2.06
C ASP A 134 13.43 5.38 -2.78
N ALA A 135 13.83 6.02 -3.88
CA ALA A 135 13.00 6.95 -4.63
C ALA A 135 11.73 6.30 -5.21
N ARG A 136 10.60 6.98 -5.07
CA ARG A 136 9.26 6.54 -5.49
C ARG A 136 8.62 7.58 -6.40
N THR A 137 7.62 7.15 -7.16
CA THR A 137 6.78 8.07 -7.93
C THR A 137 6.06 9.05 -6.99
N GLY A 138 6.17 10.35 -7.29
CA GLY A 138 5.65 11.45 -6.48
C GLY A 138 6.70 12.08 -5.57
N ASP A 139 7.90 11.52 -5.45
CA ASP A 139 8.96 12.08 -4.64
C ASP A 139 9.61 13.29 -5.32
N SER A 140 10.11 14.22 -4.50
CA SER A 140 10.80 15.43 -4.90
C SER A 140 12.29 15.28 -4.65
N LEU A 141 13.09 15.59 -5.66
CA LEU A 141 14.55 15.63 -5.58
C LEU A 141 15.01 17.09 -5.59
N ALA A 142 15.84 17.47 -4.64
CA ALA A 142 16.34 18.83 -4.49
C ALA A 142 17.80 18.84 -4.00
N THR A 143 18.42 20.02 -3.93
CA THR A 143 19.68 20.16 -3.21
C THR A 143 19.43 20.15 -1.71
N LYS A 144 20.35 19.59 -0.92
CA LYS A 144 20.23 19.47 0.54
C LYS A 144 20.02 20.81 1.25
N ASN A 145 20.61 21.88 0.70
CA ASN A 145 20.54 23.24 1.27
C ASN A 145 19.32 24.03 0.76
N ASN A 146 18.50 23.48 -0.11
CA ASN A 146 17.27 24.09 -0.62
C ASN A 146 16.25 22.98 -0.88
N GLN A 147 15.66 22.48 0.18
CA GLN A 147 14.73 21.37 0.12
C GLN A 147 13.37 21.84 -0.36
N VAL A 148 13.05 21.50 -1.58
CA VAL A 148 11.77 21.86 -2.22
C VAL A 148 10.93 20.63 -2.42
N ARG A 149 9.69 20.66 -1.91
CA ARG A 149 8.69 19.62 -2.12
C ARG A 149 7.66 20.07 -3.14
N TYR A 150 7.47 19.25 -4.16
CA TYR A 150 6.44 19.44 -5.19
C TYR A 150 5.16 18.68 -4.83
N GLY A 151 4.03 19.10 -5.42
CA GLY A 151 2.75 18.42 -5.24
C GLY A 151 2.81 16.97 -5.76
N LYS A 152 2.34 16.05 -4.94
CA LYS A 152 2.21 14.64 -5.35
C LYS A 152 1.03 14.46 -6.30
N PRO A 153 1.11 13.51 -7.26
CA PRO A 153 -0.03 13.19 -8.10
C PRO A 153 -1.17 12.64 -7.23
N ASP A 154 -2.39 13.08 -7.53
CA ASP A 154 -3.60 12.51 -6.93
C ASP A 154 -3.85 11.13 -7.56
N VAL A 155 -3.63 10.08 -6.79
CA VAL A 155 -3.77 8.69 -7.23
C VAL A 155 -5.02 8.09 -6.64
N SER A 156 -5.92 7.63 -7.51
CA SER A 156 -7.16 6.97 -7.10
C SER A 156 -6.87 5.71 -6.29
N THR A 157 -7.60 5.53 -5.20
CA THR A 157 -7.50 4.33 -4.37
C THR A 157 -8.17 3.14 -5.07
N PRO A 158 -7.52 1.98 -5.19
CA PRO A 158 -8.13 0.80 -5.79
C PRO A 158 -9.26 0.26 -4.91
N TYR A 159 -10.43 0.01 -5.51
CA TYR A 159 -11.65 -0.39 -4.81
C TYR A 159 -12.14 -1.80 -5.15
N THR A 160 -11.63 -2.42 -6.21
CA THR A 160 -11.97 -3.81 -6.58
C THR A 160 -10.91 -4.76 -6.07
N ALA A 161 -11.32 -5.85 -5.44
CA ALA A 161 -10.42 -6.87 -4.94
C ALA A 161 -10.75 -8.26 -5.49
N LYS A 162 -9.72 -9.03 -5.81
CA LYS A 162 -9.80 -10.48 -6.07
C LYS A 162 -8.81 -11.20 -5.16
N ARG A 163 -9.23 -12.36 -4.68
CA ARG A 163 -8.31 -13.29 -4.04
C ARG A 163 -7.47 -13.95 -5.12
N TYR A 164 -6.17 -14.01 -4.94
CA TYR A 164 -5.30 -14.76 -5.82
C TYR A 164 -4.63 -15.94 -5.11
N LYS A 165 -4.33 -16.98 -5.87
CA LYS A 165 -3.51 -18.11 -5.44
C LYS A 165 -2.50 -18.42 -6.52
N PRO A 166 -1.24 -18.72 -6.17
CA PRO A 166 -0.29 -19.26 -7.13
C PRO A 166 -0.82 -20.57 -7.73
N LYS A 167 -0.73 -20.74 -9.06
CA LYS A 167 -1.02 -22.05 -9.69
C LYS A 167 0.02 -23.07 -9.25
N ASN A 168 1.29 -22.66 -9.17
CA ASN A 168 2.37 -23.50 -8.69
C ASN A 168 2.87 -22.97 -7.33
N LYS A 169 2.91 -23.82 -6.31
CA LYS A 169 3.36 -23.47 -4.96
C LYS A 169 4.82 -23.02 -4.90
N ALA A 170 5.66 -23.45 -5.83
CA ALA A 170 7.06 -23.04 -5.92
C ALA A 170 7.23 -21.57 -6.35
N ASP A 171 6.21 -20.94 -6.93
CA ASP A 171 6.27 -19.57 -7.45
C ASP A 171 5.84 -18.50 -6.45
N VAL A 172 5.51 -18.85 -5.20
CA VAL A 172 5.00 -17.90 -4.17
C VAL A 172 5.91 -16.69 -4.01
N ASP A 173 7.21 -16.91 -3.80
CA ASP A 173 8.18 -15.84 -3.58
C ASP A 173 8.38 -14.99 -4.84
N LYS A 174 8.42 -15.65 -5.99
CA LYS A 174 8.56 -14.99 -7.29
C LYS A 174 7.36 -14.10 -7.61
N ILE A 175 6.14 -14.55 -7.29
CA ILE A 175 4.92 -13.75 -7.43
C ILE A 175 4.94 -12.55 -6.49
N SER A 176 5.35 -12.74 -5.24
CA SER A 176 5.44 -11.65 -4.26
C SER A 176 6.43 -10.58 -4.70
N GLN A 177 7.60 -10.97 -5.19
CA GLN A 177 8.61 -10.06 -5.74
C GLN A 177 8.11 -9.36 -7.02
N ALA A 178 7.40 -10.08 -7.90
CA ALA A 178 6.83 -9.50 -9.10
C ALA A 178 5.78 -8.43 -8.76
N PHE A 179 4.85 -8.70 -7.84
CA PHE A 179 3.87 -7.72 -7.39
C PHE A 179 4.53 -6.53 -6.70
N ALA A 180 5.55 -6.73 -5.88
CA ALA A 180 6.29 -5.63 -5.27
C ALA A 180 6.91 -4.68 -6.31
N LYS A 181 7.45 -5.22 -7.42
CA LYS A 181 7.96 -4.43 -8.54
C LYS A 181 6.83 -3.73 -9.30
N MET A 182 5.73 -4.43 -9.59
CA MET A 182 4.60 -3.87 -10.33
C MET A 182 3.92 -2.74 -9.55
N MET A 183 3.82 -2.82 -8.22
CA MET A 183 3.31 -1.74 -7.36
C MET A 183 4.19 -0.48 -7.37
N GLN A 184 5.46 -0.57 -7.75
CA GLN A 184 6.30 0.61 -7.96
C GLN A 184 5.98 1.33 -9.28
N GLU A 185 5.53 0.58 -10.30
CA GLU A 185 5.11 1.15 -11.60
C GLU A 185 3.69 1.69 -11.55
N ASP A 186 2.80 0.97 -10.87
CA ASP A 186 1.36 1.23 -10.86
C ASP A 186 0.88 1.45 -9.42
N LEU A 187 0.70 2.72 -9.08
CA LEU A 187 0.23 3.13 -7.75
C LEU A 187 -1.25 2.80 -7.48
N THR A 188 -2.00 2.43 -8.52
CA THR A 188 -3.43 2.08 -8.43
C THR A 188 -3.65 0.59 -8.19
N MET A 189 -2.59 -0.20 -8.04
CA MET A 189 -2.68 -1.60 -7.64
C MET A 189 -2.12 -1.85 -6.24
N LYS A 190 -2.63 -2.89 -5.58
CA LYS A 190 -2.17 -3.28 -4.25
C LYS A 190 -2.25 -4.80 -4.09
N ALA A 191 -1.17 -5.43 -3.65
CA ALA A 191 -1.17 -6.83 -3.24
C ALA A 191 -1.01 -6.91 -1.72
N VAL A 192 -1.96 -7.55 -1.04
CA VAL A 192 -2.04 -7.57 0.43
C VAL A 192 -2.19 -9.01 0.92
N ASN A 193 -1.47 -9.34 1.98
CA ASN A 193 -1.71 -10.57 2.73
C ASN A 193 -2.71 -10.29 3.86
N ASP A 194 -3.93 -10.78 3.71
CA ASP A 194 -4.98 -10.74 4.73
C ASP A 194 -4.83 -11.96 5.66
N SER A 195 -4.03 -11.79 6.68
CA SER A 195 -3.75 -12.84 7.66
C SER A 195 -4.99 -13.26 8.45
N ALA A 196 -5.92 -12.34 8.70
CA ALA A 196 -7.14 -12.61 9.46
C ALA A 196 -8.06 -13.62 8.76
N ASN A 197 -8.10 -13.61 7.43
CA ASN A 197 -8.93 -14.52 6.64
C ASN A 197 -8.10 -15.59 5.88
N HIS A 198 -6.80 -15.66 6.15
CA HIS A 198 -5.86 -16.58 5.48
C HIS A 198 -6.01 -16.54 3.97
N GLN A 199 -5.85 -15.35 3.39
CA GLN A 199 -5.94 -15.13 1.96
C GLN A 199 -5.00 -14.03 1.49
N THR A 200 -4.65 -14.07 0.20
CA THR A 200 -3.93 -13.01 -0.48
C THR A 200 -4.87 -12.28 -1.43
N LEU A 201 -4.86 -10.97 -1.38
CA LEU A 201 -5.77 -10.10 -2.14
C LEU A 201 -4.96 -9.24 -3.12
N LEU A 202 -5.48 -9.15 -4.33
CA LEU A 202 -5.03 -8.24 -5.37
C LEU A 202 -6.11 -7.20 -5.60
N TYR A 203 -5.77 -5.94 -5.36
CA TYR A 203 -6.62 -4.78 -5.57
C TYR A 203 -6.28 -4.09 -6.88
N GLY A 204 -7.29 -3.56 -7.54
CA GLY A 204 -7.18 -2.75 -8.74
C GLY A 204 -8.38 -1.83 -8.91
N MET A 205 -8.36 -1.01 -9.96
CA MET A 205 -9.43 -0.04 -10.28
C MET A 205 -10.68 -0.69 -10.86
N GLY A 206 -10.61 -1.97 -11.24
CA GLY A 206 -11.73 -2.73 -11.81
C GLY A 206 -11.26 -4.09 -12.27
N ASP A 207 -12.20 -4.92 -12.75
CA ASP A 207 -11.90 -6.28 -13.19
C ASP A 207 -10.91 -6.29 -14.36
N GLN A 208 -11.08 -5.42 -15.37
CA GLN A 208 -10.15 -5.31 -16.50
C GLN A 208 -8.73 -4.93 -16.06
N HIS A 209 -8.62 -4.04 -15.08
CA HIS A 209 -7.31 -3.67 -14.54
C HIS A 209 -6.62 -4.87 -13.88
N ILE A 210 -7.36 -5.66 -13.09
CA ILE A 210 -6.82 -6.89 -12.46
C ILE A 210 -6.40 -7.90 -13.53
N ASP A 211 -7.16 -8.06 -14.59
CA ASP A 211 -6.82 -8.95 -15.71
C ASP A 211 -5.54 -8.50 -16.42
N ILE A 212 -5.36 -7.19 -16.63
CA ILE A 212 -4.11 -6.62 -17.18
C ILE A 212 -2.92 -6.89 -16.25
N ILE A 213 -3.09 -6.74 -14.94
CA ILE A 213 -2.05 -7.03 -13.95
C ILE A 213 -1.62 -8.50 -14.04
N VAL A 214 -2.59 -9.42 -14.11
CA VAL A 214 -2.32 -10.87 -14.24
C VAL A 214 -1.66 -11.20 -15.58
N SER A 215 -2.08 -10.57 -16.67
CA SER A 215 -1.45 -10.75 -17.99
C SER A 215 0.01 -10.27 -17.97
N LYS A 216 0.30 -9.11 -17.38
CA LYS A 216 1.67 -8.62 -17.19
C LYS A 216 2.51 -9.54 -16.31
N LEU A 217 1.91 -10.15 -15.27
CA LEU A 217 2.57 -11.11 -14.40
C LEU A 217 3.02 -12.32 -15.19
N LEU A 218 2.17 -12.86 -16.06
CA LEU A 218 2.49 -13.98 -16.94
C LEU A 218 3.55 -13.58 -18.00
N GLU A 219 3.33 -12.46 -18.69
CA GLU A 219 4.19 -12.06 -19.81
C GLU A 219 5.61 -11.71 -19.38
N ARG A 220 5.75 -10.92 -18.29
CA ARG A 220 7.06 -10.41 -17.85
C ARG A 220 7.78 -11.34 -16.89
N TYR A 221 7.04 -11.98 -15.97
CA TYR A 221 7.64 -12.77 -14.88
C TYR A 221 7.47 -14.26 -15.03
N LYS A 222 6.69 -14.72 -16.05
CA LYS A 222 6.45 -16.13 -16.36
C LYS A 222 5.90 -16.92 -15.17
N VAL A 223 5.00 -16.32 -14.42
CA VAL A 223 4.28 -16.94 -13.30
C VAL A 223 2.79 -16.71 -13.43
N GLU A 224 1.99 -17.66 -12.93
CA GLU A 224 0.55 -17.65 -13.06
C GLU A 224 -0.14 -17.68 -11.70
N VAL A 225 -1.27 -16.99 -11.63
CA VAL A 225 -2.16 -17.00 -10.47
C VAL A 225 -3.59 -17.35 -10.90
N GLU A 226 -4.33 -17.97 -9.98
CA GLU A 226 -5.77 -18.17 -10.11
C GLU A 226 -6.50 -17.09 -9.31
N LEU A 227 -7.46 -16.43 -9.96
CA LEU A 227 -8.30 -15.42 -9.32
C LEU A 227 -9.61 -16.05 -8.81
N SER A 228 -10.05 -15.61 -7.66
CA SER A 228 -11.33 -16.00 -7.07
C SER A 228 -11.93 -14.85 -6.27
N ARG A 229 -13.19 -15.00 -5.85
CA ARG A 229 -13.83 -14.00 -4.97
C ARG A 229 -13.12 -13.97 -3.63
N PRO A 230 -12.92 -12.79 -3.03
CA PRO A 230 -12.39 -12.67 -1.67
C PRO A 230 -13.29 -13.40 -0.67
N LYS A 231 -12.68 -13.97 0.36
CA LYS A 231 -13.44 -14.44 1.52
C LYS A 231 -13.95 -13.23 2.29
N VAL A 232 -15.20 -13.30 2.71
CA VAL A 232 -15.79 -12.26 3.57
C VAL A 232 -15.32 -12.50 5.01
N ALA A 233 -14.90 -11.44 5.67
CA ALA A 233 -14.50 -11.46 7.08
C ALA A 233 -15.73 -11.52 7.98
N PHE A 234 -16.31 -12.71 8.14
CA PHE A 234 -17.40 -12.91 9.10
C PHE A 234 -16.88 -12.78 10.54
N ARG A 235 -17.79 -12.37 11.42
CA ARG A 235 -17.60 -12.36 12.87
C ARG A 235 -18.80 -13.06 13.52
N GLU A 236 -18.55 -13.73 14.63
CA GLU A 236 -19.63 -14.31 15.44
C GLU A 236 -19.97 -13.35 16.58
N THR A 237 -21.21 -13.33 17.00
CA THR A 237 -21.65 -12.56 18.19
C THR A 237 -22.80 -13.24 18.87
N ILE A 238 -23.04 -12.91 20.13
CA ILE A 238 -24.20 -13.37 20.89
C ILE A 238 -25.31 -12.33 20.84
N ARG A 239 -26.58 -12.79 20.79
CA ARG A 239 -27.76 -11.93 20.75
C ARG A 239 -28.58 -11.98 22.04
N LYS A 240 -28.32 -12.95 22.89
CA LYS A 240 -29.06 -13.19 24.15
C LYS A 240 -28.05 -13.37 25.28
N ASN A 241 -28.52 -13.09 26.48
CA ASN A 241 -27.76 -13.39 27.69
C ASN A 241 -27.70 -14.90 27.91
N SER A 242 -26.57 -15.38 28.42
CA SER A 242 -26.33 -16.76 28.75
C SER A 242 -25.59 -16.85 30.08
N ASP A 243 -26.14 -17.64 31.02
CA ASP A 243 -25.46 -17.97 32.26
C ASP A 243 -24.83 -19.34 32.13
N VAL A 244 -23.56 -19.48 32.43
CA VAL A 244 -22.78 -20.70 32.29
C VAL A 244 -22.15 -21.05 33.62
N ASP A 245 -22.39 -22.29 34.05
CA ASP A 245 -21.74 -22.94 35.20
C ASP A 245 -20.96 -24.15 34.68
N MET A 246 -19.64 -24.01 34.50
CA MET A 246 -18.80 -25.04 33.92
C MET A 246 -17.77 -25.55 34.91
N LYS A 247 -17.74 -26.87 35.09
CA LYS A 247 -16.74 -27.59 35.88
C LYS A 247 -15.85 -28.39 34.95
N TYR A 248 -14.56 -28.13 34.99
CA TYR A 248 -13.54 -28.93 34.33
C TYR A 248 -12.82 -29.79 35.35
N LYS A 249 -12.86 -31.11 35.16
CA LYS A 249 -12.11 -32.05 35.96
C LYS A 249 -11.41 -33.05 35.04
N LYS A 250 -10.07 -33.03 35.06
CA LYS A 250 -9.27 -34.02 34.35
C LYS A 250 -8.28 -34.64 35.31
N GLN A 251 -8.26 -35.97 35.36
CA GLN A 251 -7.35 -36.74 36.19
C GLN A 251 -6.63 -37.75 35.32
N THR A 252 -5.31 -37.59 35.17
CA THR A 252 -4.44 -38.50 34.43
C THR A 252 -3.22 -38.79 35.27
N GLY A 253 -3.18 -39.99 35.88
CA GLY A 253 -2.10 -40.36 36.81
C GLY A 253 -2.18 -39.59 38.13
N GLY A 254 -1.12 -39.39 38.86
CA GLY A 254 -1.10 -38.79 40.20
C GLY A 254 -1.47 -37.28 40.28
N HIS A 255 -1.63 -36.57 39.17
CA HIS A 255 -1.97 -35.16 39.15
C HIS A 255 -3.35 -34.90 38.56
N GLY A 256 -4.18 -34.12 39.25
CA GLY A 256 -5.53 -33.75 38.84
C GLY A 256 -5.64 -32.24 38.57
N GLN A 257 -6.28 -31.89 37.44
CA GLN A 257 -6.66 -30.51 37.15
C GLN A 257 -8.14 -30.30 37.47
N TYR A 258 -8.46 -29.26 38.21
CA TYR A 258 -9.83 -28.90 38.53
C TYR A 258 -10.04 -27.41 38.32
N GLY A 259 -11.06 -27.03 37.58
CA GLY A 259 -11.49 -25.66 37.41
C GLY A 259 -13.02 -25.57 37.42
N HIS A 260 -13.57 -24.62 38.15
CA HIS A 260 -15.00 -24.35 38.18
C HIS A 260 -15.21 -22.86 37.97
N VAL A 261 -15.92 -22.49 36.91
CA VAL A 261 -16.18 -21.10 36.52
C VAL A 261 -17.65 -20.87 36.31
N LYS A 262 -18.21 -19.81 36.95
CA LYS A 262 -19.56 -19.30 36.68
C LYS A 262 -19.45 -17.96 36.04
N MET A 263 -19.99 -17.82 34.85
CA MET A 263 -19.93 -16.59 34.07
C MET A 263 -21.26 -16.29 33.40
N LYS A 264 -21.58 -15.01 33.30
CA LYS A 264 -22.65 -14.50 32.46
C LYS A 264 -22.06 -13.86 31.22
N PHE A 265 -22.63 -14.21 30.08
CA PHE A 265 -22.31 -13.61 28.82
C PHE A 265 -23.49 -12.76 28.33
N GLU A 266 -23.22 -11.50 27.96
CA GLU A 266 -24.21 -10.55 27.48
C GLU A 266 -23.72 -9.88 26.21
N PRO A 267 -24.62 -9.46 25.29
CA PRO A 267 -24.22 -8.60 24.17
C PRO A 267 -23.64 -7.28 24.70
N SER A 268 -22.44 -6.88 24.25
CA SER A 268 -21.88 -5.58 24.60
C SER A 268 -22.42 -4.44 23.72
N HIS A 269 -23.06 -4.79 22.58
CA HIS A 269 -23.50 -3.88 21.53
C HIS A 269 -22.37 -3.08 20.84
N ASP A 270 -21.13 -3.31 21.23
CA ASP A 270 -19.94 -2.79 20.57
C ASP A 270 -19.29 -3.92 19.73
N LEU A 271 -19.47 -3.84 18.41
CA LEU A 271 -18.94 -4.86 17.49
C LEU A 271 -17.47 -4.63 17.08
N ASP A 272 -16.89 -3.50 17.48
CA ASP A 272 -15.49 -3.18 17.21
C ASP A 272 -14.57 -3.82 18.26
N THR A 273 -15.10 -4.08 19.45
CA THR A 273 -14.39 -4.71 20.56
C THR A 273 -14.72 -6.22 20.63
N PRO A 274 -13.72 -7.12 20.66
CA PRO A 274 -13.96 -8.54 20.77
C PRO A 274 -14.77 -8.92 22.01
N TYR A 275 -14.31 -8.49 23.19
CA TYR A 275 -15.00 -8.72 24.46
C TYR A 275 -14.71 -7.61 25.47
N VAL A 276 -15.61 -7.49 26.44
CA VAL A 276 -15.41 -6.69 27.65
C VAL A 276 -15.49 -7.66 28.83
N PHE A 277 -14.47 -7.68 29.69
CA PHE A 277 -14.44 -8.52 30.89
C PHE A 277 -14.74 -7.65 32.10
N GLU A 278 -15.75 -8.03 32.88
CA GLU A 278 -16.13 -7.35 34.14
C GLU A 278 -16.06 -8.32 35.32
N GLU A 279 -15.44 -7.85 36.40
CA GLU A 279 -15.39 -8.54 37.68
C GLU A 279 -16.54 -8.05 38.57
N CYS A 280 -17.54 -8.87 38.80
CA CYS A 280 -18.66 -8.60 39.70
C CYS A 280 -18.68 -9.57 40.88
N VAL A 281 -17.58 -9.61 41.64
CA VAL A 281 -17.50 -10.51 42.83
C VAL A 281 -17.80 -9.72 44.08
N VAL A 282 -18.92 -10.06 44.74
CA VAL A 282 -19.31 -9.50 46.03
C VAL A 282 -18.83 -10.43 47.16
N GLY A 283 -18.14 -9.89 48.16
CA GLY A 283 -17.80 -10.59 49.39
C GLY A 283 -16.51 -11.42 49.40
N GLY A 284 -15.57 -11.18 48.47
CA GLY A 284 -14.23 -11.80 48.52
C GLY A 284 -14.21 -13.33 48.29
N ALA A 285 -15.23 -13.89 47.67
CA ALA A 285 -15.40 -15.33 47.48
C ALA A 285 -14.41 -15.92 46.45
N VAL A 286 -13.73 -15.09 45.66
CA VAL A 286 -12.74 -15.53 44.67
C VAL A 286 -11.44 -14.78 44.88
N PRO A 287 -10.31 -15.48 45.03
CA PRO A 287 -8.99 -14.84 45.05
C PRO A 287 -8.68 -14.11 43.71
N LYS A 288 -8.25 -12.87 43.79
CA LYS A 288 -7.98 -12.02 42.62
C LYS A 288 -6.97 -12.61 41.61
N ASN A 289 -6.14 -13.52 42.04
CA ASN A 289 -5.11 -14.19 41.24
C ASN A 289 -5.67 -15.08 40.11
N TYR A 290 -6.96 -15.45 40.14
CA TYR A 290 -7.56 -16.33 39.13
C TYR A 290 -8.20 -15.56 37.96
N PHE A 291 -8.51 -14.28 38.12
CA PHE A 291 -9.11 -13.46 37.04
C PHE A 291 -8.24 -13.35 35.78
N PRO A 292 -6.90 -13.13 35.88
CA PRO A 292 -6.06 -13.13 34.70
C PRO A 292 -6.06 -14.45 33.91
N ALA A 293 -6.23 -15.57 34.58
CA ALA A 293 -6.32 -16.86 33.91
C ALA A 293 -7.66 -17.06 33.17
N VAL A 294 -8.76 -16.55 33.73
CA VAL A 294 -10.06 -16.54 33.06
C VAL A 294 -10.07 -15.62 31.86
N GLU A 295 -9.52 -14.42 32.00
CA GLU A 295 -9.39 -13.46 30.92
C GLU A 295 -8.52 -13.97 29.79
N LYS A 296 -7.41 -14.63 30.09
CA LYS A 296 -6.58 -15.31 29.10
C LYS A 296 -7.35 -16.38 28.33
N GLY A 297 -8.17 -17.17 29.03
CA GLY A 297 -9.05 -18.17 28.41
C GLY A 297 -10.09 -17.52 27.47
N LEU A 298 -10.63 -16.36 27.84
CA LEU A 298 -11.52 -15.57 26.98
C LEU A 298 -10.78 -15.06 25.74
N GLN A 299 -9.58 -14.50 25.90
CA GLN A 299 -8.76 -14.01 24.79
C GLN A 299 -8.49 -15.10 23.74
N GLU A 300 -8.19 -16.31 24.20
CA GLU A 300 -7.97 -17.45 23.31
C GLU A 300 -9.29 -17.92 22.66
N SER A 301 -10.40 -17.93 23.41
CA SER A 301 -11.68 -18.41 22.93
C SER A 301 -12.35 -17.49 21.91
N VAL A 302 -12.20 -16.17 22.04
CA VAL A 302 -12.79 -15.22 21.09
C VAL A 302 -12.12 -15.24 19.71
N LEU A 303 -10.94 -15.82 19.60
CA LEU A 303 -10.26 -15.94 18.30
C LEU A 303 -10.94 -16.95 17.37
N LYS A 304 -11.69 -17.91 17.94
CA LYS A 304 -12.34 -18.98 17.19
C LYS A 304 -13.72 -19.28 17.79
N GLY A 305 -14.75 -18.70 17.22
CA GLY A 305 -16.13 -18.88 17.67
C GLY A 305 -16.68 -20.28 17.43
N PRO A 306 -17.72 -20.67 18.18
CA PRO A 306 -18.26 -22.04 18.21
C PRO A 306 -19.16 -22.37 17.00
N LEU A 307 -19.69 -21.38 16.26
CA LEU A 307 -20.64 -21.62 15.18
C LEU A 307 -19.94 -22.06 13.88
N ALA A 308 -18.99 -21.29 13.42
CA ALA A 308 -18.30 -21.50 12.14
C ALA A 308 -16.79 -21.28 12.24
N GLY A 309 -16.28 -20.99 13.44
CA GLY A 309 -14.87 -20.79 13.71
C GLY A 309 -14.37 -19.37 13.38
N TYR A 310 -15.27 -18.41 13.18
CA TYR A 310 -14.88 -17.01 13.00
C TYR A 310 -14.63 -16.31 14.34
N PRO A 311 -13.80 -15.27 14.38
CA PRO A 311 -13.59 -14.52 15.60
C PRO A 311 -14.88 -13.95 16.18
N VAL A 312 -15.03 -14.01 17.51
CA VAL A 312 -16.18 -13.51 18.24
C VAL A 312 -15.98 -12.03 18.57
N VAL A 313 -17.04 -11.21 18.44
CA VAL A 313 -17.06 -9.81 18.79
C VAL A 313 -18.33 -9.43 19.54
N GLY A 314 -18.28 -8.33 20.26
CA GLY A 314 -19.47 -7.76 20.91
C GLY A 314 -19.96 -8.58 22.10
N VAL A 315 -19.07 -9.22 22.85
CA VAL A 315 -19.39 -10.04 24.03
C VAL A 315 -18.94 -9.33 25.29
N LYS A 316 -19.86 -9.18 26.25
CA LYS A 316 -19.56 -8.80 27.63
C LYS A 316 -19.57 -10.05 28.49
N ALA A 317 -18.45 -10.36 29.13
CA ALA A 317 -18.26 -11.49 30.01
C ALA A 317 -18.17 -10.99 31.46
N VAL A 318 -19.11 -11.41 32.29
CA VAL A 318 -19.18 -11.03 33.72
C VAL A 318 -18.88 -12.24 34.55
N SER A 319 -17.85 -12.16 35.37
CA SER A 319 -17.53 -13.26 36.32
C SER A 319 -18.32 -13.12 37.61
N TYR A 320 -19.06 -14.14 37.98
CA TYR A 320 -19.76 -14.26 39.25
C TYR A 320 -18.98 -15.05 40.30
N THR A 321 -19.58 -15.26 41.47
CA THR A 321 -19.07 -15.57 42.78
C THR A 321 -18.28 -16.88 42.99
N HIS A 322 -17.97 -17.73 42.00
CA HIS A 322 -17.28 -19.00 42.26
C HIS A 322 -16.21 -19.32 41.20
N LEU A 323 -14.97 -19.06 41.55
CA LEU A 323 -13.79 -19.65 40.90
C LEU A 323 -13.11 -20.58 41.92
N ARG A 324 -13.01 -21.86 41.63
CA ARG A 324 -12.15 -22.79 42.37
C ARG A 324 -11.21 -23.46 41.37
N ALA A 325 -9.94 -23.26 41.54
CA ALA A 325 -8.92 -24.08 40.92
C ALA A 325 -8.08 -24.76 42.00
N HIS A 326 -7.89 -26.04 41.88
CA HIS A 326 -6.97 -26.81 42.71
C HIS A 326 -6.06 -27.59 41.78
N GLU A 327 -4.77 -27.35 41.91
CA GLU A 327 -3.74 -28.28 41.52
C GLU A 327 -3.42 -29.08 42.79
N THR A 328 -3.63 -30.37 42.80
CA THR A 328 -3.15 -31.26 43.85
C THR A 328 -1.86 -31.89 43.38
N ASP A 329 -0.80 -31.66 44.16
CA ASP A 329 0.50 -32.29 44.00
C ASP A 329 0.42 -33.82 44.03
#